data_9eec2d7ad6ce1a001147d2de86f53e57
#
_entry.id   9eec2d7ad6ce1a001147d2de86f53e57
#
_cell.length_a   1.000
_cell.length_b   1.000
_cell.length_c   1.000
_cell.angle_alpha   90.00
_cell.angle_beta   90.00
_cell.angle_gamma   90.00
#
_symmetry.space_group_name_H-M   'P 1'
#
loop_
_entity.id
_entity.type
_entity.pdbx_description
1 polymer ?
#
loop_
_entity_poly.entity_id
_entity_poly.type
_entity_poly.pdbx_seq_one_letter_code
_entity_poly.pdbx_strand_id
1 'polypeptide(L)'
;MTSCEYGIVDFQQIAAGAAVLASGGGGSYLDAVSIIKELSTSGWGGTVQVQAYDGATNCCVLALMGSPDGADSLTLADIEYSITNTVNLFEKATGATLGCAIPVEIGAINSIVPLIAAILTNNRIQWVVDGDGAGRAVPELPQTTYSGSTTLAASPSALANDASETVAIQSAMLNAATAAQLETLAGGIVSAFGSYAGIALWPSNASNNYALTGNYIAGTLAQAHALGQYLLTAQSPHPTADVATQITLLTGRMAAPTLTNFYITAVTQATTSASLDTGVIRLDNSPIQADSTETHYIYNLNENLIMYSSLSNMPDIIAPDSICYYSESTGLGFSNASDDLAIYFNASTGKSTGQSVSIIMVTAAPELCTTAGVITSFAELLRNIGYAGALPYPG
;
A
#
# COMPACT_ATOMS: atom_id res chain seq x y z
N MET A 1 -10.13 22.76 -10.36
CA MET A 1 -9.43 21.52 -10.04
C MET A 1 -9.42 20.69 -11.31
N THR A 2 -8.28 20.19 -11.74
CA THR A 2 -8.19 19.27 -12.89
C THR A 2 -8.68 17.90 -12.41
N SER A 3 -9.73 17.38 -13.06
CA SER A 3 -10.14 16.00 -12.91
C SER A 3 -9.56 15.16 -14.04
N CYS A 4 -9.18 13.93 -13.76
CA CYS A 4 -8.76 12.94 -14.75
C CYS A 4 -9.80 11.82 -14.81
N GLU A 5 -9.96 11.24 -15.98
CA GLU A 5 -10.79 10.07 -16.22
C GLU A 5 -9.87 8.89 -16.49
N TYR A 6 -9.89 7.90 -15.60
CA TYR A 6 -9.01 6.73 -15.67
C TYR A 6 -9.79 5.47 -16.09
N GLY A 7 -9.31 4.80 -17.13
CA GLY A 7 -9.81 3.51 -17.62
C GLY A 7 -8.86 2.35 -17.28
N ILE A 8 -9.07 1.21 -17.92
CA ILE A 8 -8.32 -0.04 -17.65
C ILE A 8 -6.80 0.14 -17.81
N VAL A 9 -6.36 0.85 -18.86
CA VAL A 9 -4.91 1.08 -19.08
C VAL A 9 -4.32 1.95 -17.98
N ASP A 10 -5.06 2.96 -17.53
CA ASP A 10 -4.63 3.83 -16.45
C ASP A 10 -4.57 3.08 -15.12
N PHE A 11 -5.47 2.12 -14.86
CA PHE A 11 -5.41 1.27 -13.67
C PHE A 11 -4.15 0.39 -13.67
N GLN A 12 -3.77 -0.17 -14.82
CA GLN A 12 -2.51 -0.91 -14.97
C GLN A 12 -1.29 -0.02 -14.68
N GLN A 13 -1.33 1.23 -15.17
CA GLN A 13 -0.27 2.21 -14.92
C GLN A 13 -0.21 2.61 -13.45
N ILE A 14 -1.36 2.88 -12.81
CA ILE A 14 -1.42 3.16 -11.37
C ILE A 14 -0.83 1.99 -10.57
N ALA A 15 -1.25 0.74 -10.84
CA ALA A 15 -0.74 -0.43 -10.14
C ALA A 15 0.78 -0.61 -10.30
N ALA A 16 1.32 -0.41 -11.51
CA ALA A 16 2.75 -0.53 -11.79
C ALA A 16 3.57 0.55 -11.07
N GLY A 17 3.14 1.80 -11.11
CA GLY A 17 3.83 2.88 -10.39
C GLY A 17 3.70 2.77 -8.88
N ALA A 18 2.52 2.38 -8.38
CA ALA A 18 2.27 2.16 -6.97
C ALA A 18 3.12 1.01 -6.40
N ALA A 19 3.30 -0.09 -7.14
CA ALA A 19 4.15 -1.21 -6.73
C ALA A 19 5.60 -0.78 -6.45
N VAL A 20 6.14 0.18 -7.20
CA VAL A 20 7.46 0.76 -6.91
C VAL A 20 7.42 1.64 -5.67
N LEU A 21 6.40 2.52 -5.54
CA LEU A 21 6.35 3.52 -4.46
C LEU A 21 5.96 2.91 -3.10
N ALA A 22 5.40 1.70 -3.06
CA ALA A 22 4.78 1.09 -1.89
C ALA A 22 5.75 0.62 -0.80
N SER A 23 7.07 0.69 -1.00
CA SER A 23 8.03 0.19 0.01
C SER A 23 7.78 -1.29 0.40
N GLY A 24 7.42 -2.12 -0.57
CA GLY A 24 7.22 -3.56 -0.39
C GLY A 24 5.83 -3.98 0.12
N GLY A 25 4.89 -3.05 0.32
CA GLY A 25 3.55 -3.36 0.80
C GLY A 25 2.41 -2.96 -0.14
N GLY A 26 1.22 -2.76 0.42
CA GLY A 26 0.03 -2.30 -0.31
C GLY A 26 -0.56 -3.30 -1.31
N GLY A 27 -0.24 -4.58 -1.16
CA GLY A 27 -0.74 -5.72 -1.92
C GLY A 27 0.12 -6.14 -3.12
N SER A 28 -0.07 -7.38 -3.59
CA SER A 28 0.66 -7.97 -4.71
C SER A 28 0.44 -7.23 -6.03
N TYR A 29 1.52 -6.98 -6.77
CA TYR A 29 1.44 -6.42 -8.12
C TYR A 29 0.84 -7.43 -9.11
N LEU A 30 1.17 -8.73 -8.96
CA LEU A 30 0.63 -9.79 -9.82
C LEU A 30 -0.88 -9.94 -9.65
N ASP A 31 -1.37 -9.88 -8.42
CA ASP A 31 -2.81 -9.88 -8.14
C ASP A 31 -3.49 -8.64 -8.72
N ALA A 32 -2.91 -7.46 -8.56
CA ALA A 32 -3.45 -6.24 -9.15
C ALA A 32 -3.61 -6.35 -10.68
N VAL A 33 -2.60 -6.89 -11.37
CA VAL A 33 -2.65 -7.14 -12.81
C VAL A 33 -3.75 -8.16 -13.16
N SER A 34 -3.89 -9.23 -12.39
CA SER A 34 -4.93 -10.25 -12.58
C SER A 34 -6.33 -9.65 -12.43
N ILE A 35 -6.58 -8.92 -11.36
CA ILE A 35 -7.85 -8.25 -11.06
C ILE A 35 -8.24 -7.26 -12.16
N ILE A 36 -7.30 -6.42 -12.61
CA ILE A 36 -7.56 -5.47 -13.70
C ILE A 36 -7.85 -6.20 -15.01
N LYS A 37 -7.20 -7.33 -15.28
CA LYS A 37 -7.47 -8.18 -16.42
C LYS A 37 -8.88 -8.80 -16.32
N GLU A 38 -9.29 -9.29 -15.16
CA GLU A 38 -10.65 -9.80 -14.93
C GLU A 38 -11.69 -8.70 -15.16
N LEU A 39 -11.46 -7.49 -14.65
CA LEU A 39 -12.32 -6.33 -14.89
C LEU A 39 -12.44 -6.02 -16.39
N SER A 40 -11.33 -6.05 -17.12
CA SER A 40 -11.35 -5.88 -18.59
C SER A 40 -12.13 -6.98 -19.30
N THR A 41 -11.98 -8.23 -18.88
CA THR A 41 -12.68 -9.38 -19.51
C THR A 41 -14.16 -9.45 -19.14
N SER A 42 -14.59 -8.84 -18.03
CA SER A 42 -16.01 -8.68 -17.67
C SER A 42 -16.78 -7.78 -18.63
N GLY A 43 -16.08 -7.06 -19.51
CA GLY A 43 -16.65 -6.14 -20.50
C GLY A 43 -16.76 -4.71 -19.98
N TRP A 44 -16.22 -4.39 -18.80
CA TRP A 44 -16.17 -3.01 -18.36
C TRP A 44 -15.19 -2.21 -19.22
N GLY A 45 -15.67 -1.12 -19.80
CA GLY A 45 -14.91 -0.23 -20.69
C GLY A 45 -15.17 1.26 -20.40
N GLY A 46 -15.60 1.57 -19.17
CA GLY A 46 -15.84 2.92 -18.72
C GLY A 46 -14.57 3.62 -18.22
N THR A 47 -14.79 4.75 -17.54
CA THR A 47 -13.76 5.49 -16.81
C THR A 47 -14.25 5.81 -15.41
N VAL A 48 -13.31 6.04 -14.49
CA VAL A 48 -13.55 6.54 -13.14
C VAL A 48 -12.93 7.92 -13.02
N GLN A 49 -13.69 8.87 -12.54
CA GLN A 49 -13.20 10.22 -12.28
C GLN A 49 -12.30 10.23 -11.04
N VAL A 50 -11.10 10.82 -11.17
CA VAL A 50 -10.15 11.05 -10.08
C VAL A 50 -9.84 12.51 -9.99
N GLN A 51 -9.99 13.11 -8.80
CA GLN A 51 -9.78 14.53 -8.57
C GLN A 51 -9.41 14.85 -7.12
N ALA A 52 -8.95 16.06 -6.84
CA ALA A 52 -8.75 16.51 -5.47
C ALA A 52 -10.08 16.52 -4.70
N TYR A 53 -10.03 16.29 -3.38
CA TYR A 53 -11.21 16.33 -2.53
C TYR A 53 -11.88 17.70 -2.59
N ASP A 54 -13.20 17.70 -2.77
CA ASP A 54 -14.00 18.94 -2.95
C ASP A 54 -14.39 19.64 -1.63
N GLY A 55 -14.14 18.97 -0.48
CA GLY A 55 -14.50 19.48 0.84
C GLY A 55 -16.00 19.53 1.12
N ALA A 56 -16.84 18.82 0.35
CA ALA A 56 -18.29 18.88 0.44
C ALA A 56 -18.99 17.53 0.25
N THR A 57 -18.34 16.56 -0.38
CA THR A 57 -18.87 15.22 -0.64
C THR A 57 -18.56 14.28 0.52
N ASN A 58 -19.53 13.45 0.92
CA ASN A 58 -19.28 12.42 1.92
C ASN A 58 -18.24 11.43 1.41
N CYS A 59 -17.19 11.25 2.18
CA CYS A 59 -16.03 10.43 1.84
C CYS A 59 -15.65 9.48 2.99
N CYS A 60 -14.97 8.42 2.66
CA CYS A 60 -14.22 7.60 3.63
C CYS A 60 -12.89 7.14 3.03
N VAL A 61 -11.98 6.75 3.89
CA VAL A 61 -10.82 5.95 3.49
C VAL A 61 -11.30 4.52 3.27
N LEU A 62 -10.94 3.94 2.13
CA LEU A 62 -11.36 2.60 1.71
C LEU A 62 -10.16 1.79 1.27
N ALA A 63 -10.04 0.56 1.81
CA ALA A 63 -8.90 -0.32 1.56
C ALA A 63 -9.29 -1.80 1.70
N LEU A 64 -8.38 -2.68 1.32
CA LEU A 64 -8.28 -4.02 1.88
C LEU A 64 -7.29 -3.99 3.04
N MET A 65 -7.65 -4.62 4.15
CA MET A 65 -6.81 -4.81 5.32
C MET A 65 -6.48 -6.29 5.48
N GLY A 66 -5.21 -6.59 5.67
CA GLY A 66 -4.69 -7.94 5.85
C GLY A 66 -3.20 -8.01 5.51
N SER A 67 -2.57 -9.15 5.80
CA SER A 67 -1.19 -9.36 5.40
C SER A 67 -1.07 -9.66 3.90
N PRO A 68 0.04 -9.29 3.25
CA PRO A 68 0.29 -9.66 1.85
C PRO A 68 0.16 -11.16 1.58
N ASP A 69 0.69 -12.02 2.46
CA ASP A 69 0.56 -13.48 2.33
C ASP A 69 -0.85 -14.00 2.70
N GLY A 70 -1.60 -13.27 3.53
CA GLY A 70 -2.96 -13.63 3.91
C GLY A 70 -3.99 -13.36 2.82
N ALA A 71 -3.66 -12.48 1.90
CA ALA A 71 -4.47 -12.08 0.74
C ALA A 71 -3.97 -12.76 -0.56
N ASP A 72 -3.48 -14.00 -0.46
CA ASP A 72 -2.91 -14.74 -1.58
C ASP A 72 -3.96 -15.05 -2.66
N SER A 73 -3.63 -14.74 -3.92
CA SER A 73 -4.46 -15.02 -5.10
C SER A 73 -5.83 -14.32 -5.11
N LEU A 74 -5.88 -13.03 -4.76
CA LEU A 74 -7.10 -12.22 -4.81
C LEU A 74 -7.69 -12.16 -6.23
N THR A 75 -9.02 -12.32 -6.32
CA THR A 75 -9.80 -12.15 -7.54
C THR A 75 -10.59 -10.83 -7.52
N LEU A 76 -11.10 -10.42 -8.68
CA LEU A 76 -12.03 -9.29 -8.76
C LEU A 76 -13.26 -9.51 -7.88
N ALA A 77 -13.79 -10.74 -7.82
CA ALA A 77 -14.97 -11.06 -7.03
C ALA A 77 -14.72 -10.90 -5.52
N ASP A 78 -13.54 -11.26 -5.04
CA ASP A 78 -13.17 -11.10 -3.62
C ASP A 78 -13.15 -9.61 -3.23
N ILE A 79 -12.61 -8.77 -4.09
CA ILE A 79 -12.65 -7.31 -3.89
C ILE A 79 -14.08 -6.79 -3.98
N GLU A 80 -14.85 -7.21 -4.99
CA GLU A 80 -16.22 -6.77 -5.20
C GLU A 80 -17.08 -7.03 -3.96
N TYR A 81 -17.08 -8.26 -3.46
CA TYR A 81 -17.91 -8.63 -2.30
C TYR A 81 -17.41 -7.95 -1.02
N SER A 82 -16.11 -7.98 -0.73
CA SER A 82 -15.58 -7.38 0.50
C SER A 82 -15.85 -5.87 0.55
N ILE A 83 -15.65 -5.15 -0.55
CA ILE A 83 -15.90 -3.71 -0.62
C ILE A 83 -17.39 -3.39 -0.58
N THR A 84 -18.24 -4.12 -1.32
CA THR A 84 -19.70 -3.89 -1.31
C THR A 84 -20.27 -4.13 0.09
N ASN A 85 -19.88 -5.21 0.76
CA ASN A 85 -20.30 -5.53 2.12
C ASN A 85 -19.87 -4.46 3.12
N THR A 86 -18.61 -4.00 3.00
CA THR A 86 -18.02 -2.98 3.86
C THR A 86 -18.70 -1.62 3.68
N VAL A 87 -18.89 -1.16 2.44
CA VAL A 87 -19.55 0.12 2.13
C VAL A 87 -21.01 0.10 2.64
N ASN A 88 -21.74 -0.99 2.40
CA ASN A 88 -23.12 -1.11 2.89
C ASN A 88 -23.21 -1.02 4.43
N LEU A 89 -22.28 -1.67 5.14
CA LEU A 89 -22.22 -1.62 6.60
C LEU A 89 -21.84 -0.22 7.09
N PHE A 90 -20.82 0.39 6.47
CA PHE A 90 -20.34 1.73 6.84
C PHE A 90 -21.41 2.82 6.66
N GLU A 91 -22.10 2.84 5.51
CA GLU A 91 -23.20 3.77 5.27
C GLU A 91 -24.35 3.61 6.25
N LYS A 92 -24.71 2.34 6.56
CA LYS A 92 -25.72 2.05 7.58
C LYS A 92 -25.32 2.56 8.96
N ALA A 93 -24.07 2.48 9.32
CA ALA A 93 -23.56 2.88 10.62
C ALA A 93 -23.40 4.38 10.77
N THR A 94 -22.95 5.05 9.72
CA THR A 94 -22.75 6.50 9.71
C THR A 94 -24.02 7.28 9.39
N GLY A 95 -25.03 6.64 8.77
CA GLY A 95 -26.21 7.28 8.24
C GLY A 95 -25.93 8.19 7.03
N ALA A 96 -24.74 8.12 6.45
CA ALA A 96 -24.31 8.95 5.34
C ALA A 96 -24.03 8.10 4.10
N THR A 97 -24.64 8.43 2.97
CA THR A 97 -24.30 7.83 1.68
C THR A 97 -22.99 8.42 1.18
N LEU A 98 -22.05 7.56 0.80
CA LEU A 98 -20.77 7.95 0.25
C LEU A 98 -20.92 8.45 -1.19
N GLY A 99 -20.24 9.55 -1.52
CA GLY A 99 -20.12 10.06 -2.88
C GLY A 99 -18.73 9.93 -3.46
N CYS A 100 -17.71 9.76 -2.60
CA CYS A 100 -16.35 9.46 -3.00
C CYS A 100 -15.61 8.59 -1.97
N ALA A 101 -14.47 8.07 -2.37
CA ALA A 101 -13.55 7.34 -1.50
C ALA A 101 -12.11 7.80 -1.75
N ILE A 102 -11.22 7.52 -0.80
CA ILE A 102 -9.79 7.79 -0.90
C ILE A 102 -9.01 6.53 -0.50
N PRO A 103 -7.87 6.20 -1.16
CA PRO A 103 -6.97 5.13 -0.71
C PRO A 103 -6.43 5.37 0.70
N VAL A 104 -6.19 4.30 1.45
CA VAL A 104 -5.48 4.40 2.73
C VAL A 104 -4.01 4.78 2.51
N GLU A 105 -3.42 4.25 1.44
CA GLU A 105 -1.99 4.29 1.13
C GLU A 105 -1.74 4.04 -0.35
N ILE A 106 -0.52 4.27 -0.84
CA ILE A 106 -0.09 3.87 -2.17
C ILE A 106 0.43 2.43 -2.14
N GLY A 107 -0.21 1.56 -2.90
CA GLY A 107 0.13 0.15 -3.09
C GLY A 107 -0.56 -0.41 -4.32
N ALA A 108 -0.07 -1.51 -4.88
CA ALA A 108 -0.59 -2.05 -6.13
C ALA A 108 -2.10 -2.37 -6.04
N ILE A 109 -2.54 -2.97 -4.94
CA ILE A 109 -3.95 -3.27 -4.67
C ILE A 109 -4.65 -2.06 -4.04
N ASN A 110 -4.10 -1.48 -2.95
CA ASN A 110 -4.80 -0.44 -2.21
C ASN A 110 -5.03 0.86 -3.01
N SER A 111 -4.21 1.14 -4.04
CA SER A 111 -4.48 2.25 -4.96
C SER A 111 -5.66 2.00 -5.89
N ILE A 112 -5.92 0.75 -6.30
CA ILE A 112 -7.01 0.42 -7.23
C ILE A 112 -8.33 0.08 -6.53
N VAL A 113 -8.33 -0.26 -5.25
CA VAL A 113 -9.54 -0.62 -4.48
C VAL A 113 -10.61 0.47 -4.53
N PRO A 114 -10.34 1.76 -4.26
CA PRO A 114 -11.34 2.82 -4.39
C PRO A 114 -11.84 3.03 -5.82
N LEU A 115 -10.97 2.79 -6.83
CA LEU A 115 -11.35 2.87 -8.25
C LEU A 115 -12.34 1.76 -8.60
N ILE A 116 -12.09 0.52 -8.14
CA ILE A 116 -13.01 -0.61 -8.31
C ILE A 116 -14.32 -0.33 -7.54
N ALA A 117 -14.26 0.22 -6.34
CA ALA A 117 -15.45 0.61 -5.58
C ALA A 117 -16.35 1.60 -6.35
N ALA A 118 -15.76 2.56 -7.05
CA ALA A 118 -16.51 3.51 -7.89
C ALA A 118 -17.21 2.82 -9.07
N ILE A 119 -16.69 1.70 -9.56
CA ILE A 119 -17.33 0.91 -10.61
C ILE A 119 -18.50 0.08 -10.05
N LEU A 120 -18.29 -0.56 -8.89
CA LEU A 120 -19.16 -1.62 -8.37
C LEU A 120 -20.33 -1.11 -7.52
N THR A 121 -20.22 0.05 -6.92
CA THR A 121 -21.23 0.57 -5.96
C THR A 121 -22.48 1.18 -6.59
N ASN A 122 -22.82 0.84 -7.83
CA ASN A 122 -24.01 1.33 -8.54
C ASN A 122 -24.14 2.86 -8.50
N ASN A 123 -23.06 3.57 -8.80
CA ASN A 123 -22.97 5.04 -8.82
C ASN A 123 -23.13 5.74 -7.45
N ARG A 124 -22.99 5.06 -6.33
CA ARG A 124 -22.92 5.71 -5.02
C ARG A 124 -21.57 6.42 -4.85
N ILE A 125 -20.46 5.68 -4.95
CA ILE A 125 -19.12 6.27 -5.05
C ILE A 125 -18.93 6.69 -6.51
N GLN A 126 -19.01 7.99 -6.78
CA GLN A 126 -19.00 8.53 -8.14
C GLN A 126 -17.61 8.90 -8.63
N TRP A 127 -16.68 9.14 -7.71
CA TRP A 127 -15.31 9.52 -8.01
C TRP A 127 -14.36 9.16 -6.86
N VAL A 128 -13.07 9.20 -7.15
CA VAL A 128 -12.01 8.88 -6.19
C VAL A 128 -11.16 10.11 -5.95
N VAL A 129 -10.75 10.32 -4.69
CA VAL A 129 -9.85 11.41 -4.32
C VAL A 129 -8.44 11.08 -4.81
N ASP A 130 -7.83 12.01 -5.55
CA ASP A 130 -6.42 11.93 -5.93
C ASP A 130 -5.54 12.22 -4.73
N GLY A 131 -5.17 11.17 -4.01
CA GLY A 131 -4.37 11.24 -2.80
C GLY A 131 -4.44 9.97 -1.98
N ASP A 132 -3.65 9.94 -0.91
CA ASP A 132 -3.62 8.88 0.09
C ASP A 132 -3.11 9.38 1.45
N GLY A 133 -2.96 8.48 2.42
CA GLY A 133 -2.54 8.82 3.79
C GLY A 133 -1.04 8.82 4.02
N ALA A 134 -0.18 8.37 3.09
CA ALA A 134 1.23 8.17 3.43
C ALA A 134 2.23 8.46 2.29
N GLY A 135 1.81 8.44 1.03
CA GLY A 135 2.69 8.50 -0.14
C GLY A 135 3.59 7.27 -0.28
N ARG A 136 3.30 6.22 0.44
CA ARG A 136 3.88 4.88 0.46
C ARG A 136 2.89 3.90 1.08
N ALA A 137 3.14 2.60 1.08
CA ALA A 137 2.42 1.70 1.95
C ALA A 137 2.98 1.74 3.39
N VAL A 138 2.13 1.50 4.39
CA VAL A 138 2.46 1.61 5.81
C VAL A 138 1.89 0.43 6.61
N PRO A 139 2.63 -0.09 7.60
CA PRO A 139 2.26 -1.31 8.34
C PRO A 139 0.93 -1.22 9.09
N GLU A 140 0.61 -0.05 9.62
CA GLU A 140 -0.56 0.12 10.49
C GLU A 140 -1.20 1.50 10.28
N LEU A 141 -2.45 1.64 10.65
CA LEU A 141 -3.23 2.89 10.56
C LEU A 141 -2.56 4.12 11.20
N PRO A 142 -1.85 4.00 12.35
CA PRO A 142 -1.17 5.15 12.97
C PRO A 142 -0.09 5.82 12.12
N GLN A 143 0.45 5.14 11.11
CA GLN A 143 1.48 5.71 10.22
C GLN A 143 0.90 6.51 9.04
N THR A 144 -0.36 6.91 9.10
CA THR A 144 -1.00 7.73 8.06
C THR A 144 -1.23 9.17 8.52
N THR A 145 -1.32 10.10 7.57
CA THR A 145 -1.70 11.49 7.83
C THR A 145 -3.11 11.62 8.40
N TYR A 146 -3.99 10.67 8.11
CA TYR A 146 -5.35 10.63 8.68
C TYR A 146 -5.32 10.53 10.21
N SER A 147 -4.37 9.79 10.77
CA SER A 147 -4.28 9.49 12.20
C SER A 147 -3.90 10.70 13.07
N GLY A 148 -3.21 11.68 12.49
CA GLY A 148 -2.79 12.90 13.22
C GLY A 148 -3.87 13.96 13.33
N SER A 149 -5.02 13.77 12.70
CA SER A 149 -6.12 14.72 12.74
C SER A 149 -6.89 14.65 14.07
N THR A 150 -7.22 15.80 14.65
CA THR A 150 -8.09 15.91 15.82
C THR A 150 -9.58 15.94 15.48
N THR A 151 -9.91 16.13 14.19
CA THR A 151 -11.29 16.26 13.69
C THR A 151 -11.71 15.10 12.81
N LEU A 152 -10.78 14.38 12.21
CA LEU A 152 -11.00 13.20 11.39
C LEU A 152 -10.76 11.93 12.22
N ALA A 153 -11.77 11.46 12.93
CA ALA A 153 -11.65 10.25 13.74
C ALA A 153 -11.63 8.98 12.86
N ALA A 154 -10.84 7.99 13.24
CA ALA A 154 -10.80 6.70 12.53
C ALA A 154 -12.14 5.92 12.64
N SER A 155 -12.91 6.19 13.66
CA SER A 155 -14.22 5.58 13.97
C SER A 155 -15.39 6.49 13.62
N PRO A 156 -16.60 5.94 13.32
CA PRO A 156 -16.88 4.51 13.21
C PRO A 156 -16.15 3.89 12.00
N SER A 157 -15.78 2.62 12.13
CA SER A 157 -15.11 1.87 11.06
C SER A 157 -15.89 0.57 10.81
N ALA A 158 -15.97 0.15 9.56
CA ALA A 158 -16.62 -1.08 9.13
C ALA A 158 -15.62 -2.02 8.48
N LEU A 159 -15.70 -3.31 8.84
CA LEU A 159 -14.97 -4.41 8.20
C LEU A 159 -15.97 -5.46 7.72
N ALA A 160 -15.73 -6.02 6.55
CA ALA A 160 -16.49 -7.17 6.06
C ALA A 160 -15.62 -8.06 5.18
N ASN A 161 -15.94 -9.37 5.23
CA ASN A 161 -15.31 -10.35 4.35
C ASN A 161 -15.95 -10.33 2.94
N ASP A 162 -15.43 -11.17 2.08
CA ASP A 162 -15.82 -11.38 0.68
C ASP A 162 -17.01 -12.34 0.48
N ALA A 163 -17.76 -12.66 1.54
CA ALA A 163 -18.89 -13.58 1.42
C ALA A 163 -19.94 -13.05 0.43
N SER A 164 -20.31 -13.91 -0.51
CA SER A 164 -21.40 -13.66 -1.45
C SER A 164 -22.77 -13.74 -0.74
N GLU A 165 -23.84 -13.26 -1.38
CA GLU A 165 -25.20 -13.27 -0.83
C GLU A 165 -25.70 -14.65 -0.35
N THR A 166 -25.10 -15.74 -0.83
CA THR A 166 -25.47 -17.12 -0.47
C THR A 166 -24.81 -17.63 0.80
N VAL A 167 -23.82 -16.89 1.34
CA VAL A 167 -23.09 -17.21 2.54
C VAL A 167 -23.26 -16.09 3.56
N ALA A 168 -23.33 -16.41 4.85
CA ALA A 168 -23.45 -15.39 5.89
C ALA A 168 -22.23 -14.46 5.87
N ILE A 169 -22.47 -13.17 5.63
CA ILE A 169 -21.44 -12.13 5.64
C ILE A 169 -20.89 -12.01 7.07
N GLN A 170 -19.58 -12.21 7.21
CA GLN A 170 -18.88 -11.86 8.44
C GLN A 170 -18.53 -10.37 8.38
N SER A 171 -18.95 -9.64 9.39
CA SER A 171 -18.73 -8.19 9.41
C SER A 171 -18.64 -7.66 10.83
N ALA A 172 -17.97 -6.53 11.00
CA ALA A 172 -17.79 -5.86 12.28
C ALA A 172 -17.88 -4.35 12.14
N MET A 173 -18.53 -3.72 13.12
CA MET A 173 -18.45 -2.27 13.33
C MET A 173 -17.54 -2.00 14.52
N LEU A 174 -16.56 -1.15 14.32
CA LEU A 174 -15.56 -0.81 15.34
C LEU A 174 -15.65 0.66 15.73
N ASN A 175 -15.48 0.89 17.03
CA ASN A 175 -15.27 2.21 17.60
C ASN A 175 -14.05 2.16 18.52
N ALA A 176 -13.10 3.02 18.27
CA ALA A 176 -11.89 3.19 19.06
C ALA A 176 -11.53 4.66 19.18
N ALA A 177 -10.86 5.04 20.26
CA ALA A 177 -10.48 6.42 20.50
C ALA A 177 -9.30 6.86 19.62
N THR A 178 -8.46 5.92 19.17
CA THR A 178 -7.27 6.19 18.37
C THR A 178 -7.13 5.18 17.22
N ALA A 179 -6.39 5.55 16.18
CA ALA A 179 -6.06 4.65 15.06
C ALA A 179 -5.30 3.40 15.54
N ALA A 180 -4.41 3.52 16.53
CA ALA A 180 -3.68 2.39 17.09
C ALA A 180 -4.59 1.37 17.82
N GLN A 181 -5.59 1.86 18.56
CA GLN A 181 -6.58 0.97 19.17
C GLN A 181 -7.46 0.31 18.12
N LEU A 182 -7.82 1.06 17.06
CA LEU A 182 -8.59 0.52 15.95
C LEU A 182 -7.81 -0.59 15.22
N GLU A 183 -6.53 -0.36 14.93
CA GLU A 183 -5.62 -1.34 14.33
C GLU A 183 -5.60 -2.64 15.14
N THR A 184 -5.40 -2.54 16.44
CA THR A 184 -5.37 -3.71 17.35
C THR A 184 -6.68 -4.52 17.32
N LEU A 185 -7.83 -3.82 17.26
CA LEU A 185 -9.15 -4.48 17.20
C LEU A 185 -9.37 -5.12 15.82
N ALA A 186 -9.03 -4.36 14.75
CA ALA A 186 -9.26 -4.80 13.39
C ALA A 186 -8.41 -6.01 13.01
N GLY A 187 -7.11 -6.04 13.35
CA GLY A 187 -6.22 -7.15 13.02
C GLY A 187 -6.70 -8.51 13.52
N GLY A 188 -7.21 -8.58 14.77
CA GLY A 188 -7.79 -9.82 15.29
C GLY A 188 -9.06 -10.27 14.56
N ILE A 189 -9.87 -9.33 14.08
CA ILE A 189 -11.10 -9.61 13.34
C ILE A 189 -10.76 -10.06 11.90
N VAL A 190 -9.84 -9.36 11.25
CA VAL A 190 -9.35 -9.72 9.91
C VAL A 190 -8.78 -11.13 9.88
N SER A 191 -7.99 -11.49 10.90
CA SER A 191 -7.50 -12.86 11.07
C SER A 191 -8.64 -13.89 11.18
N ALA A 192 -9.72 -13.55 11.90
CA ALA A 192 -10.89 -14.42 12.02
C ALA A 192 -11.72 -14.52 10.73
N PHE A 193 -11.63 -13.53 9.83
CA PHE A 193 -12.33 -13.52 8.54
C PHE A 193 -11.60 -14.29 7.43
N GLY A 194 -10.39 -14.78 7.67
CA GLY A 194 -9.60 -15.49 6.67
C GLY A 194 -8.40 -14.71 6.17
N SER A 195 -7.89 -13.79 7.01
CA SER A 195 -6.66 -13.04 6.83
C SER A 195 -6.73 -11.78 5.95
N TYR A 196 -7.89 -11.45 5.35
CA TYR A 196 -8.15 -10.16 4.76
C TYR A 196 -9.63 -9.74 4.90
N ALA A 197 -9.90 -8.44 4.77
CA ALA A 197 -11.24 -7.87 4.76
C ALA A 197 -11.25 -6.52 4.05
N GLY A 198 -12.39 -6.13 3.48
CA GLY A 198 -12.64 -4.73 3.16
C GLY A 198 -12.72 -3.91 4.44
N ILE A 199 -12.14 -2.71 4.44
CA ILE A 199 -12.24 -1.76 5.55
C ILE A 199 -12.61 -0.37 5.05
N ALA A 200 -13.61 0.25 5.72
CA ALA A 200 -13.98 1.66 5.53
C ALA A 200 -13.87 2.37 6.88
N LEU A 201 -13.15 3.50 6.90
CA LEU A 201 -12.84 4.22 8.12
C LEU A 201 -12.61 5.71 7.81
N TRP A 202 -12.35 6.52 8.83
CA TRP A 202 -12.18 7.98 8.71
C TRP A 202 -13.33 8.64 7.93
N PRO A 203 -14.60 8.55 8.43
CA PRO A 203 -15.72 9.22 7.78
C PRO A 203 -15.48 10.73 7.71
N SER A 204 -15.64 11.30 6.51
CA SER A 204 -15.60 12.73 6.27
C SER A 204 -16.93 13.16 5.70
N ASN A 205 -17.69 13.95 6.47
CA ASN A 205 -19.04 14.37 6.13
C ASN A 205 -19.41 15.68 6.84
N ALA A 206 -20.65 16.13 6.69
CA ALA A 206 -21.11 17.37 7.30
C ALA A 206 -21.00 17.40 8.83
N SER A 207 -21.07 16.26 9.52
CA SER A 207 -20.99 16.20 11.00
C SER A 207 -19.63 16.57 11.56
N ASN A 208 -18.57 16.38 10.77
CA ASN A 208 -17.19 16.76 11.11
C ASN A 208 -16.60 17.81 10.16
N ASN A 209 -17.49 18.55 9.47
CA ASN A 209 -17.14 19.61 8.55
C ASN A 209 -16.18 19.14 7.43
N TYR A 210 -16.41 17.93 6.90
CA TYR A 210 -15.62 17.33 5.82
C TYR A 210 -14.13 17.29 6.13
N ALA A 211 -13.80 16.74 7.29
CA ALA A 211 -12.48 16.81 7.93
C ALA A 211 -11.35 16.09 7.17
N LEU A 212 -11.62 15.41 6.05
CA LEU A 212 -10.57 14.88 5.18
C LEU A 212 -9.71 16.01 4.57
N THR A 213 -10.28 17.21 4.40
CA THR A 213 -9.57 18.37 3.87
C THR A 213 -8.31 18.68 4.69
N GLY A 214 -7.13 18.65 4.04
CA GLY A 214 -5.84 18.92 4.70
C GLY A 214 -5.27 17.76 5.53
N ASN A 215 -5.94 16.59 5.55
CA ASN A 215 -5.49 15.42 6.31
C ASN A 215 -5.09 14.24 5.39
N TYR A 216 -4.71 14.50 4.15
CA TYR A 216 -4.21 13.52 3.19
C TYR A 216 -3.10 14.12 2.33
N ILE A 217 -2.31 13.31 1.68
CA ILE A 217 -1.26 13.71 0.73
C ILE A 217 -1.90 13.74 -0.65
N ALA A 218 -1.97 14.92 -1.25
CA ALA A 218 -2.65 15.12 -2.54
C ALA A 218 -1.78 14.70 -3.73
N GLY A 219 -2.41 14.20 -4.81
CA GLY A 219 -1.78 13.93 -6.09
C GLY A 219 -1.04 12.59 -6.17
N THR A 220 -1.13 11.73 -5.18
CA THR A 220 -0.33 10.49 -5.13
C THR A 220 -0.81 9.43 -6.12
N LEU A 221 -2.11 9.37 -6.45
CA LEU A 221 -2.58 8.50 -7.53
C LEU A 221 -2.09 8.99 -8.90
N ALA A 222 -2.11 10.30 -9.15
CA ALA A 222 -1.55 10.87 -10.37
C ALA A 222 -0.03 10.64 -10.48
N GLN A 223 0.71 10.69 -9.36
CA GLN A 223 2.14 10.37 -9.31
C GLN A 223 2.38 8.89 -9.65
N ALA A 224 1.62 7.98 -9.04
CA ALA A 224 1.71 6.54 -9.34
C ALA A 224 1.35 6.26 -10.81
N HIS A 225 0.29 6.87 -11.33
CA HIS A 225 -0.10 6.76 -12.72
C HIS A 225 1.02 7.20 -13.67
N ALA A 226 1.59 8.39 -13.46
CA ALA A 226 2.66 8.93 -14.31
C ALA A 226 3.95 8.09 -14.24
N LEU A 227 4.29 7.56 -13.04
CA LEU A 227 5.41 6.63 -12.91
C LEU A 227 5.12 5.32 -13.67
N GLY A 228 3.93 4.76 -13.55
CA GLY A 228 3.55 3.55 -14.29
C GLY A 228 3.51 3.77 -15.80
N GLN A 229 3.08 4.94 -16.28
CA GLN A 229 3.22 5.30 -17.70
C GLN A 229 4.68 5.22 -18.16
N TYR A 230 5.61 5.75 -17.36
CA TYR A 230 7.02 5.67 -17.66
C TYR A 230 7.53 4.23 -17.66
N LEU A 231 7.18 3.43 -16.64
CA LEU A 231 7.64 2.05 -16.50
C LEU A 231 7.12 1.13 -17.62
N LEU A 232 5.89 1.33 -18.09
CA LEU A 232 5.23 0.47 -19.09
C LEU A 232 5.47 0.95 -20.54
N THR A 233 6.47 1.78 -20.78
CA THR A 233 6.85 2.20 -22.16
C THR A 233 7.54 1.09 -22.92
N ALA A 234 7.61 1.24 -24.23
CA ALA A 234 8.35 0.31 -25.11
C ALA A 234 9.88 0.30 -24.86
N GLN A 235 10.40 1.25 -24.10
CA GLN A 235 11.82 1.33 -23.70
C GLN A 235 12.12 0.57 -22.40
N SER A 236 11.09 0.04 -21.72
CA SER A 236 11.29 -0.78 -20.52
C SER A 236 12.10 -2.06 -20.82
N PRO A 237 12.96 -2.55 -19.90
CA PRO A 237 13.23 -1.98 -18.57
C PRO A 237 14.12 -0.73 -18.62
N HIS A 238 13.89 0.19 -17.69
CA HIS A 238 14.73 1.38 -17.53
C HIS A 238 15.86 1.12 -16.52
N PRO A 239 17.01 1.83 -16.63
CA PRO A 239 18.04 1.81 -15.59
C PRO A 239 17.47 2.30 -14.24
N THR A 240 17.88 1.68 -13.14
CA THR A 240 17.41 2.04 -11.78
C THR A 240 17.62 3.53 -11.46
N ALA A 241 18.72 4.12 -11.92
CA ALA A 241 19.02 5.54 -11.73
C ALA A 241 18.02 6.46 -12.44
N ASP A 242 17.54 6.05 -13.62
CA ASP A 242 16.56 6.81 -14.39
C ASP A 242 15.17 6.73 -13.71
N VAL A 243 14.81 5.54 -13.19
CA VAL A 243 13.58 5.36 -12.39
C VAL A 243 13.61 6.23 -11.13
N ALA A 244 14.73 6.25 -10.40
CA ALA A 244 14.90 7.11 -9.22
C ALA A 244 14.79 8.60 -9.59
N THR A 245 15.38 9.02 -10.71
CA THR A 245 15.24 10.38 -11.23
C THR A 245 13.78 10.71 -11.55
N GLN A 246 13.08 9.79 -12.19
CA GLN A 246 11.66 9.97 -12.52
C GLN A 246 10.79 10.07 -11.26
N ILE A 247 11.04 9.25 -10.23
CA ILE A 247 10.35 9.37 -8.94
C ILE A 247 10.56 10.76 -8.34
N THR A 248 11.82 11.25 -8.32
CA THR A 248 12.12 12.59 -7.80
C THR A 248 11.35 13.69 -8.54
N LEU A 249 11.31 13.62 -9.87
CA LEU A 249 10.60 14.60 -10.70
C LEU A 249 9.08 14.59 -10.46
N LEU A 250 8.48 13.41 -10.30
CA LEU A 250 7.04 13.26 -10.14
C LEU A 250 6.56 13.58 -8.73
N THR A 251 7.33 13.19 -7.71
CA THR A 251 6.89 13.30 -6.30
C THR A 251 7.45 14.51 -5.57
N GLY A 252 8.48 15.16 -6.12
CA GLY A 252 9.25 16.20 -5.42
C GLY A 252 10.09 15.68 -4.25
N ARG A 253 10.08 14.36 -4.00
CA ARG A 253 10.87 13.70 -2.95
C ARG A 253 12.20 13.22 -3.52
N MET A 254 13.26 13.31 -2.73
CA MET A 254 14.55 12.75 -3.15
C MET A 254 14.42 11.23 -3.29
N ALA A 255 14.80 10.70 -4.44
CA ALA A 255 14.93 9.28 -4.68
C ALA A 255 16.34 8.97 -5.21
N ALA A 256 16.95 7.91 -4.71
CA ALA A 256 18.29 7.50 -5.10
C ALA A 256 18.42 5.97 -5.09
N PRO A 257 19.12 5.37 -6.08
CA PRO A 257 19.49 3.97 -6.02
C PRO A 257 20.41 3.73 -4.80
N THR A 258 20.03 2.79 -3.95
CA THR A 258 20.87 2.32 -2.83
C THR A 258 21.60 1.04 -3.21
N LEU A 259 20.89 0.11 -3.87
CA LEU A 259 21.45 -1.11 -4.42
C LEU A 259 21.06 -1.25 -5.89
N THR A 260 21.93 -1.80 -6.71
CA THR A 260 21.63 -2.10 -8.13
C THR A 260 22.13 -3.50 -8.46
N ASN A 261 21.25 -4.32 -9.05
CA ASN A 261 21.54 -5.67 -9.51
C ASN A 261 22.01 -6.63 -8.38
N PHE A 262 21.33 -6.59 -7.24
CA PHE A 262 21.44 -7.59 -6.17
C PHE A 262 20.43 -8.73 -6.40
N TYR A 263 20.55 -9.79 -5.60
CA TYR A 263 19.72 -10.99 -5.71
C TYR A 263 19.09 -11.30 -4.36
N ILE A 264 17.78 -11.63 -4.35
CA ILE A 264 17.14 -12.18 -3.16
C ILE A 264 17.64 -13.62 -2.99
N THR A 265 18.34 -13.88 -1.88
CA THR A 265 19.00 -15.17 -1.63
C THR A 265 18.45 -15.87 -0.39
N ALA A 266 17.70 -15.17 0.45
CA ALA A 266 16.88 -15.75 1.50
C ALA A 266 15.67 -14.86 1.80
N VAL A 267 14.56 -15.50 2.12
CA VAL A 267 13.33 -14.89 2.62
C VAL A 267 12.91 -15.68 3.85
N THR A 268 12.71 -14.98 4.96
CA THR A 268 12.07 -15.52 6.15
C THR A 268 10.85 -14.64 6.42
N GLN A 269 9.68 -15.22 6.41
CA GLN A 269 8.43 -14.48 6.57
C GLN A 269 7.43 -15.31 7.37
N ALA A 270 6.67 -14.68 8.24
CA ALA A 270 5.64 -15.33 9.03
C ALA A 270 4.51 -14.34 9.33
N THR A 271 3.29 -14.77 9.08
CA THR A 271 2.08 -14.01 9.43
C THR A 271 1.81 -14.10 10.93
N THR A 272 1.62 -12.96 11.57
CA THR A 272 1.26 -12.85 12.99
C THR A 272 -0.25 -13.08 13.20
N SER A 273 -0.66 -13.26 14.45
CA SER A 273 -2.08 -13.35 14.83
C SER A 273 -2.86 -12.03 14.62
N ALA A 274 -2.16 -10.93 14.34
CA ALA A 274 -2.75 -9.64 13.99
C ALA A 274 -2.86 -9.43 12.46
N SER A 275 -2.68 -10.49 11.66
CA SER A 275 -2.65 -10.43 10.19
C SER A 275 -1.59 -9.47 9.64
N LEU A 276 -0.42 -9.42 10.29
CA LEU A 276 0.76 -8.70 9.82
C LEU A 276 1.86 -9.71 9.49
N ASP A 277 2.48 -9.57 8.32
CA ASP A 277 3.64 -10.37 7.95
C ASP A 277 4.91 -9.72 8.48
N THR A 278 5.67 -10.47 9.28
CA THR A 278 6.98 -10.03 9.76
C THR A 278 8.06 -10.89 9.13
N GLY A 279 9.14 -10.26 8.69
CA GLY A 279 10.18 -11.02 8.01
C GLY A 279 11.48 -10.30 7.80
N VAL A 280 12.40 -11.05 7.19
CA VAL A 280 13.71 -10.59 6.77
C VAL A 280 13.98 -11.07 5.36
N ILE A 281 14.33 -10.15 4.47
CA ILE A 281 14.74 -10.42 3.11
C ILE A 281 16.25 -10.16 3.03
N ARG A 282 17.00 -11.18 2.61
CA ARG A 282 18.43 -11.08 2.38
C ARG A 282 18.71 -10.82 0.90
N LEU A 283 19.55 -9.82 0.66
CA LEU A 283 20.03 -9.40 -0.65
C LEU A 283 21.56 -9.60 -0.71
N ASP A 284 22.03 -10.30 -1.70
CA ASP A 284 23.44 -10.54 -1.95
C ASP A 284 23.85 -9.99 -3.33
N ASN A 285 25.11 -9.57 -3.48
CA ASN A 285 25.66 -9.14 -4.79
C ASN A 285 25.99 -10.33 -5.72
N SER A 286 25.65 -11.55 -5.30
CA SER A 286 25.73 -12.79 -6.08
C SER A 286 24.45 -13.61 -5.89
N PRO A 287 23.92 -14.31 -6.92
CA PRO A 287 22.79 -15.23 -6.76
C PRO A 287 23.12 -16.46 -5.92
N ILE A 288 24.41 -16.71 -5.64
CA ILE A 288 24.92 -17.79 -4.79
C ILE A 288 25.47 -17.17 -3.51
N GLN A 289 24.83 -17.43 -2.36
CA GLN A 289 25.20 -16.84 -1.06
C GLN A 289 26.68 -17.01 -0.72
N ALA A 290 27.27 -18.21 -1.02
CA ALA A 290 28.65 -18.50 -0.71
C ALA A 290 29.66 -17.64 -1.49
N ASP A 291 29.24 -17.08 -2.61
CA ASP A 291 30.07 -16.25 -3.49
C ASP A 291 29.84 -14.74 -3.23
N SER A 292 28.94 -14.41 -2.31
CA SER A 292 28.63 -13.01 -1.99
C SER A 292 29.76 -12.39 -1.16
N THR A 293 30.14 -11.18 -1.55
CA THR A 293 31.07 -10.31 -0.81
C THR A 293 30.40 -9.14 -0.14
N GLU A 294 29.12 -8.91 -0.46
CA GLU A 294 28.30 -7.84 0.11
C GLU A 294 26.86 -8.33 0.29
N THR A 295 26.34 -8.17 1.51
CA THR A 295 25.00 -8.63 1.90
C THR A 295 24.25 -7.50 2.54
N HIS A 296 22.97 -7.38 2.20
CA HIS A 296 22.03 -6.48 2.86
C HIS A 296 20.83 -7.25 3.39
N TYR A 297 20.22 -6.73 4.44
CA TYR A 297 19.05 -7.31 5.08
C TYR A 297 17.95 -6.23 5.19
N ILE A 298 16.78 -6.52 4.65
CA ILE A 298 15.59 -5.71 4.83
C ILE A 298 14.70 -6.41 5.86
N TYR A 299 14.37 -5.71 6.94
CA TYR A 299 13.39 -6.14 7.93
C TYR A 299 12.07 -5.48 7.59
N ASN A 300 11.02 -6.28 7.53
CA ASN A 300 9.67 -5.83 7.21
C ASN A 300 8.67 -6.17 8.31
N LEU A 301 7.58 -5.41 8.33
CA LEU A 301 6.32 -5.71 8.98
C LEU A 301 5.23 -5.28 8.00
N ASN A 302 4.71 -6.19 7.19
CA ASN A 302 4.09 -5.98 5.89
C ASN A 302 5.04 -5.23 4.94
N GLU A 303 5.29 -3.95 5.21
CA GLU A 303 6.16 -3.05 4.48
C GLU A 303 7.61 -3.11 4.98
N ASN A 304 8.52 -2.70 4.10
CA ASN A 304 9.93 -2.56 4.42
C ASN A 304 10.14 -1.39 5.41
N LEU A 305 10.80 -1.69 6.54
CA LEU A 305 10.99 -0.71 7.63
C LEU A 305 12.44 -0.27 7.81
N ILE A 306 13.39 -1.20 7.67
CA ILE A 306 14.80 -0.88 7.88
C ILE A 306 15.69 -1.79 7.04
N MET A 307 16.76 -1.23 6.47
CA MET A 307 17.76 -1.96 5.71
C MET A 307 19.14 -1.76 6.31
N TYR A 308 19.89 -2.86 6.46
CA TYR A 308 21.28 -2.89 6.92
C TYR A 308 22.19 -3.51 5.89
N SER A 309 23.41 -2.98 5.81
CA SER A 309 24.53 -3.57 5.09
C SER A 309 25.39 -4.45 6.00
N SER A 310 25.97 -5.50 5.45
CA SER A 310 27.06 -6.25 6.11
C SER A 310 28.35 -5.43 6.27
N LEU A 311 28.45 -4.30 5.61
CA LEU A 311 29.63 -3.42 5.59
C LEU A 311 29.52 -2.24 6.57
N SER A 312 28.35 -2.04 7.20
CA SER A 312 28.07 -0.92 8.08
C SER A 312 27.31 -1.37 9.33
N ASN A 313 27.53 -0.68 10.44
CA ASN A 313 26.76 -0.86 11.68
C ASN A 313 25.60 0.15 11.80
N MET A 314 25.41 0.99 10.80
CA MET A 314 24.27 1.93 10.70
C MET A 314 23.30 1.45 9.63
N PRO A 315 22.00 1.69 9.77
CA PRO A 315 21.06 1.40 8.71
C PRO A 315 21.41 2.17 7.42
N ASP A 316 21.23 1.53 6.28
CA ASP A 316 21.32 2.21 4.98
C ASP A 316 20.08 3.03 4.70
N ILE A 317 18.90 2.50 5.04
CA ILE A 317 17.59 3.16 4.92
C ILE A 317 16.76 2.81 6.17
N ILE A 318 15.99 3.77 6.66
CA ILE A 318 15.08 3.57 7.78
C ILE A 318 13.74 4.29 7.54
N ALA A 319 12.62 3.63 7.86
CA ALA A 319 11.30 4.25 7.82
C ALA A 319 11.22 5.50 8.73
N PRO A 320 10.45 6.51 8.32
CA PRO A 320 9.44 6.54 7.26
C PRO A 320 9.94 6.62 5.82
N ASP A 321 11.26 6.74 5.56
CA ASP A 321 11.78 6.65 4.20
C ASP A 321 11.42 5.30 3.60
N SER A 322 11.09 5.30 2.30
CA SER A 322 10.66 4.11 1.59
C SER A 322 11.85 3.30 1.07
N ILE A 323 11.79 1.99 1.25
CA ILE A 323 12.72 1.00 0.69
C ILE A 323 12.00 0.36 -0.49
N CYS A 324 12.12 0.97 -1.65
CA CYS A 324 11.35 0.62 -2.84
C CYS A 324 12.07 -0.44 -3.66
N TYR A 325 11.34 -1.49 -4.03
CA TYR A 325 11.83 -2.51 -4.96
C TYR A 325 11.66 -2.09 -6.41
N TYR A 326 12.69 -2.34 -7.20
CA TYR A 326 12.64 -2.27 -8.64
C TYR A 326 13.54 -3.36 -9.25
N SER A 327 13.15 -3.94 -10.37
CA SER A 327 13.96 -4.91 -11.09
C SER A 327 14.21 -4.48 -12.52
N GLU A 328 15.48 -4.33 -12.89
CA GLU A 328 15.87 -4.07 -14.27
C GLU A 328 15.63 -5.29 -15.19
N SER A 329 15.43 -6.50 -14.64
CA SER A 329 15.09 -7.67 -15.44
C SER A 329 13.64 -7.74 -15.84
N THR A 330 12.71 -7.20 -15.04
CA THR A 330 11.28 -7.16 -15.34
C THR A 330 10.78 -5.78 -15.77
N GLY A 331 11.49 -4.71 -15.43
CA GLY A 331 11.08 -3.33 -15.62
C GLY A 331 10.04 -2.83 -14.61
N LEU A 332 9.79 -3.58 -13.51
CA LEU A 332 8.68 -3.38 -12.60
C LEU A 332 9.12 -3.35 -11.13
N GLY A 333 8.27 -2.74 -10.29
CA GLY A 333 8.29 -2.92 -8.84
C GLY A 333 7.52 -4.18 -8.43
N PHE A 334 7.67 -4.55 -7.15
CA PHE A 334 6.99 -5.71 -6.57
C PHE A 334 6.82 -5.52 -5.04
N SER A 335 6.03 -6.38 -4.42
CA SER A 335 5.76 -6.36 -2.99
C SER A 335 6.45 -7.50 -2.23
N ASN A 336 6.25 -7.55 -0.90
CA ASN A 336 6.67 -8.66 -0.05
C ASN A 336 5.71 -9.87 -0.13
N ALA A 337 4.66 -9.82 -0.93
CA ALA A 337 3.78 -10.96 -1.16
C ALA A 337 4.53 -12.14 -1.79
N SER A 338 4.17 -13.36 -1.39
CA SER A 338 4.87 -14.58 -1.79
C SER A 338 4.90 -14.80 -3.29
N ASP A 339 3.85 -14.46 -4.01
CA ASP A 339 3.73 -14.57 -5.46
C ASP A 339 4.66 -13.60 -6.20
N ASP A 340 4.72 -12.34 -5.75
CA ASP A 340 5.66 -11.34 -6.27
C ASP A 340 7.12 -11.75 -5.99
N LEU A 341 7.41 -12.18 -4.76
CA LEU A 341 8.75 -12.63 -4.37
C LEU A 341 9.19 -13.89 -5.12
N ALA A 342 8.25 -14.77 -5.52
CA ALA A 342 8.56 -16.02 -6.23
C ALA A 342 9.26 -15.79 -7.59
N ILE A 343 9.14 -14.61 -8.18
CA ILE A 343 9.88 -14.21 -9.39
C ILE A 343 11.38 -14.18 -9.11
N TYR A 344 11.79 -13.81 -7.90
CA TYR A 344 13.19 -13.54 -7.52
C TYR A 344 13.79 -14.61 -6.61
N PHE A 345 12.94 -15.31 -5.85
CA PHE A 345 13.35 -16.30 -4.86
C PHE A 345 12.46 -17.55 -4.92
N ASN A 346 13.09 -18.71 -5.07
CA ASN A 346 12.38 -19.99 -5.05
C ASN A 346 12.33 -20.53 -3.62
N ALA A 347 11.19 -20.38 -2.95
CA ALA A 347 10.99 -20.81 -1.56
C ALA A 347 11.18 -22.32 -1.37
N SER A 348 10.83 -23.17 -2.37
CA SER A 348 10.95 -24.63 -2.26
C SER A 348 12.41 -25.12 -2.28
N THR A 349 13.30 -24.38 -2.94
CA THR A 349 14.73 -24.71 -3.00
C THR A 349 15.59 -23.86 -2.07
N GLY A 350 15.02 -22.77 -1.52
CA GLY A 350 15.76 -21.80 -0.70
C GLY A 350 16.84 -21.05 -1.48
N LYS A 351 16.63 -20.78 -2.78
CA LYS A 351 17.63 -20.17 -3.65
C LYS A 351 17.06 -19.02 -4.47
N SER A 352 17.94 -18.07 -4.83
CA SER A 352 17.63 -17.07 -5.85
C SER A 352 17.28 -17.74 -7.17
N THR A 353 16.34 -17.13 -7.91
CA THR A 353 16.00 -17.51 -9.29
C THR A 353 17.05 -17.02 -10.31
N GLY A 354 17.96 -16.14 -9.89
CA GLY A 354 18.91 -15.46 -10.77
C GLY A 354 18.39 -14.15 -11.36
N GLN A 355 17.13 -13.78 -11.08
CA GLN A 355 16.62 -12.45 -11.42
C GLN A 355 17.15 -11.43 -10.42
N SER A 356 17.68 -10.31 -10.94
CA SER A 356 18.23 -9.25 -10.09
C SER A 356 17.16 -8.27 -9.64
N VAL A 357 17.41 -7.67 -8.49
CA VAL A 357 16.59 -6.60 -7.91
C VAL A 357 17.46 -5.41 -7.55
N SER A 358 16.88 -4.23 -7.56
CA SER A 358 17.49 -2.98 -7.12
C SER A 358 16.64 -2.37 -6.01
N ILE A 359 17.27 -1.61 -5.13
CA ILE A 359 16.61 -0.86 -4.06
C ILE A 359 16.76 0.63 -4.34
N ILE A 360 15.63 1.32 -4.37
CA ILE A 360 15.56 2.78 -4.47
C ILE A 360 15.08 3.30 -3.12
N MET A 361 15.89 4.12 -2.46
CA MET A 361 15.46 4.90 -1.30
C MET A 361 14.66 6.09 -1.81
N VAL A 362 13.49 6.33 -1.20
CA VAL A 362 12.69 7.54 -1.45
C VAL A 362 12.40 8.20 -0.10
N THR A 363 12.77 9.48 0.05
CA THR A 363 12.51 10.21 1.29
C THR A 363 11.02 10.27 1.59
N ALA A 364 10.65 10.23 2.87
CA ALA A 364 9.27 10.33 3.30
C ALA A 364 8.60 11.62 2.81
N ALA A 365 7.29 11.56 2.58
CA ALA A 365 6.52 12.75 2.24
C ALA A 365 6.56 13.76 3.41
N PRO A 366 6.74 15.08 3.13
CA PRO A 366 6.78 16.08 4.19
C PRO A 366 5.54 16.08 5.08
N GLU A 367 4.36 15.86 4.49
CA GLU A 367 3.09 15.79 5.22
C GLU A 367 3.09 14.64 6.22
N LEU A 368 3.63 13.48 5.84
CA LEU A 368 3.76 12.33 6.74
C LEU A 368 4.67 12.65 7.92
N CYS A 369 5.80 13.31 7.67
CA CYS A 369 6.77 13.66 8.70
C CYS A 369 6.29 14.75 9.66
N THR A 370 5.39 15.63 9.22
CA THR A 370 4.86 16.74 10.02
C THR A 370 3.55 16.41 10.72
N THR A 371 2.93 15.28 10.38
CA THR A 371 1.70 14.83 11.02
C THR A 371 1.97 14.34 12.44
N ALA A 372 1.19 14.86 13.40
CA ALA A 372 1.37 14.56 14.82
C ALA A 372 1.26 13.05 15.10
N GLY A 373 2.23 12.50 15.82
CA GLY A 373 2.26 11.11 16.27
C GLY A 373 2.81 10.11 15.24
N VAL A 374 2.90 10.45 13.95
CA VAL A 374 3.33 9.52 12.90
C VAL A 374 4.78 9.07 13.10
N ILE A 375 5.71 10.00 13.30
CA ILE A 375 7.13 9.64 13.52
C ILE A 375 7.29 8.81 14.81
N THR A 376 6.56 9.15 15.86
CA THR A 376 6.55 8.36 17.11
C THR A 376 6.06 6.94 16.87
N SER A 377 5.01 6.78 16.07
CA SER A 377 4.45 5.47 15.71
C SER A 377 5.44 4.62 14.89
N PHE A 378 6.14 5.19 13.89
CA PHE A 378 7.23 4.49 13.21
C PHE A 378 8.36 4.08 14.17
N ALA A 379 8.73 4.97 15.12
CA ALA A 379 9.75 4.65 16.12
C ALA A 379 9.33 3.49 17.04
N GLU A 380 8.05 3.36 17.37
CA GLU A 380 7.49 2.24 18.13
C GLU A 380 7.57 0.93 17.34
N LEU A 381 7.16 0.92 16.07
CA LEU A 381 7.30 -0.25 15.21
C LEU A 381 8.75 -0.71 15.07
N LEU A 382 9.66 0.22 14.82
CA LEU A 382 11.08 -0.09 14.70
C LEU A 382 11.67 -0.68 16.00
N ARG A 383 11.22 -0.20 17.18
CA ARG A 383 11.60 -0.81 18.47
C ARG A 383 11.09 -2.25 18.59
N ASN A 384 9.88 -2.54 18.10
CA ASN A 384 9.31 -3.89 18.13
C ASN A 384 10.11 -4.90 17.30
N ILE A 385 10.77 -4.43 16.23
CA ILE A 385 11.69 -5.25 15.43
C ILE A 385 13.16 -5.13 15.85
N GLY A 386 13.44 -4.47 17.00
CA GLY A 386 14.76 -4.43 17.65
C GLY A 386 15.62 -3.20 17.37
N TYR A 387 15.14 -2.19 16.65
CA TYR A 387 15.87 -0.94 16.44
C TYR A 387 15.60 0.06 17.57
N ALA A 388 16.65 0.46 18.29
CA ALA A 388 16.57 1.42 19.40
C ALA A 388 17.23 2.78 19.10
N GLY A 389 17.63 3.02 17.85
CA GLY A 389 18.25 4.27 17.43
C GLY A 389 17.24 5.42 17.26
N ALA A 390 17.76 6.61 17.03
CA ALA A 390 16.96 7.78 16.70
C ALA A 390 16.54 7.74 15.22
N LEU A 391 15.36 8.29 14.92
CA LEU A 391 14.95 8.54 13.54
C LEU A 391 15.52 9.88 13.05
N PRO A 392 15.80 10.03 11.74
CA PRO A 392 16.32 11.28 11.17
C PRO A 392 15.27 12.40 11.11
N TYR A 393 14.07 12.14 11.57
CA TYR A 393 12.94 13.07 11.57
C TYR A 393 12.60 13.51 12.99
N PRO A 394 12.24 14.79 13.21
CA PRO A 394 11.73 15.23 14.51
C PRO A 394 10.40 14.53 14.80
N GLY A 395 10.26 14.00 16.01
CA GLY A 395 9.03 13.35 16.49
C GLY A 395 8.03 14.37 17.05
#